data_02c8d4cc52cdbe3b8c336f30d1236468
#
_entry.id   02c8d4cc52cdbe3b8c336f30d1236468
#
_cell.length_a   1.000
_cell.length_b   1.000
_cell.length_c   1.000
_cell.angle_alpha   90.00
_cell.angle_beta   90.00
_cell.angle_gamma   90.00
#
_symmetry.space_group_name_H-M   'P 1'
#
loop_
_entity.id
_entity.type
_entity.pdbx_description
1 polymer ?
#
loop_
_entity_poly.entity_id
_entity_poly.type
_entity_poly.pdbx_seq_one_letter_code
_entity_poly.pdbx_strand_id
1 'polypeptide(L)'
;MATIATYDFQDKRALVRVDFNVPLNKETLEVTDDTRIRAALPTIKHILENGGSVVLMSHLGRPKEGPEDKFSLRHIVGKIENLLGKHVKFASDCIGSSALEMSSNLKPGEVLLLENVRFYKQETAGTESFAADLAKHGDCYVNDAFGTAHRAHASTTVVANYFPNDKMFGYLLEAEIKSVDRVLNSDDKPLTAIVGGAKVSSKITIIERLLEKVDNLIVGGGMAYTFVKAQGGSVGSSLVEDDFLATANEILEKAKAKGVNLYIPTDTIVADKFDNNASTQLVPIGQIPSGWMGLDVGPESVKACAEIIENSKLILWNGPMGVFEMSNFQKGTAEVAKAIVRATEKGAFSLIGGGDSVAAINQFGLADKVSYVSTGGGAMLEYLEGIELPGIKAIRS
;
A
#
# COMPACT_ATOMS: atom_id res chain seq x y z
N MET A 1 4.73 6.35 -25.38
CA MET A 1 4.93 6.82 -24.00
C MET A 1 6.42 6.74 -23.69
N ALA A 2 7.00 7.80 -23.16
CA ALA A 2 8.37 7.78 -22.65
C ALA A 2 8.45 6.87 -21.42
N THR A 3 9.57 6.19 -21.22
CA THR A 3 9.86 5.44 -20.01
C THR A 3 11.02 6.10 -19.28
N ILE A 4 11.05 5.98 -17.96
CA ILE A 4 12.14 6.56 -17.16
C ILE A 4 13.52 6.02 -17.59
N ALA A 5 13.59 4.75 -17.98
CA ALA A 5 14.85 4.10 -18.38
C ALA A 5 15.42 4.60 -19.72
N THR A 6 14.58 5.15 -20.59
CA THR A 6 14.99 5.54 -21.97
C THR A 6 14.88 7.03 -22.25
N TYR A 7 14.32 7.80 -21.30
CA TYR A 7 14.17 9.23 -21.44
C TYR A 7 15.52 9.96 -21.28
N ASP A 8 15.79 10.91 -22.16
CA ASP A 8 17.00 11.75 -22.08
C ASP A 8 16.78 12.88 -21.06
N PHE A 9 17.40 12.73 -19.90
CA PHE A 9 17.33 13.70 -18.80
C PHE A 9 18.42 14.79 -18.90
N GLN A 10 19.35 14.70 -19.87
CA GLN A 10 20.47 15.65 -19.99
C GLN A 10 19.94 17.10 -20.01
N ASP A 11 20.39 17.91 -19.05
CA ASP A 11 20.02 19.32 -18.87
C ASP A 11 18.50 19.58 -18.65
N LYS A 12 17.73 18.53 -18.29
CA LYS A 12 16.29 18.62 -17.98
C LYS A 12 16.06 18.76 -16.48
N ARG A 13 15.05 19.56 -16.13
CA ARG A 13 14.49 19.61 -14.78
C ARG A 13 13.31 18.65 -14.72
N ALA A 14 13.46 17.57 -13.98
CA ALA A 14 12.37 16.63 -13.81
C ALA A 14 11.52 17.02 -12.59
N LEU A 15 10.25 17.35 -12.83
CA LEU A 15 9.25 17.52 -11.78
C LEU A 15 8.77 16.14 -11.35
N VAL A 16 9.15 15.71 -10.15
CA VAL A 16 8.90 14.36 -9.66
C VAL A 16 7.88 14.37 -8.53
N ARG A 17 6.75 13.70 -8.73
CA ARG A 17 5.77 13.48 -7.67
C ARG A 17 6.12 12.22 -6.88
N VAL A 18 6.54 12.41 -5.64
CA VAL A 18 6.88 11.34 -4.69
C VAL A 18 5.87 11.26 -3.55
N ASP A 19 5.77 10.14 -2.89
CA ASP A 19 4.96 9.99 -1.67
C ASP A 19 5.84 10.00 -0.41
N PHE A 20 6.19 11.19 0.05
CA PHE A 20 6.94 11.42 1.28
C PHE A 20 6.03 11.69 2.49
N ASN A 21 4.81 11.17 2.46
CA ASN A 21 3.91 11.19 3.60
C ASN A 21 4.37 10.14 4.64
N VAL A 22 5.48 10.41 5.27
CA VAL A 22 6.13 9.57 6.26
C VAL A 22 5.69 9.92 7.69
N PRO A 23 5.70 8.97 8.63
CA PRO A 23 5.40 9.26 10.02
C PRO A 23 6.54 10.06 10.66
N LEU A 24 6.16 11.09 11.42
CA LEU A 24 7.07 11.89 12.20
C LEU A 24 6.84 11.67 13.70
N ASN A 25 7.91 11.74 14.49
CA ASN A 25 7.81 11.82 15.93
C ASN A 25 7.03 13.09 16.31
N LYS A 26 6.08 12.97 17.22
CA LYS A 26 5.18 14.08 17.56
C LYS A 26 5.87 15.24 18.30
N GLU A 27 7.00 14.96 18.97
CA GLU A 27 7.74 15.94 19.78
C GLU A 27 8.92 16.51 19.00
N THR A 28 9.73 15.62 18.36
CA THR A 28 10.96 16.02 17.67
C THR A 28 10.76 16.33 16.20
N LEU A 29 9.63 15.93 15.60
CA LEU A 29 9.31 16.01 14.16
C LEU A 29 10.32 15.25 13.28
N GLU A 30 11.11 14.35 13.85
CA GLU A 30 12.01 13.48 13.10
C GLU A 30 11.25 12.33 12.42
N VAL A 31 11.74 11.91 11.26
CA VAL A 31 11.19 10.78 10.52
C VAL A 31 11.40 9.48 11.30
N THR A 32 10.32 8.78 11.65
CA THR A 32 10.36 7.51 12.37
C THR A 32 10.37 6.28 11.45
N ASP A 33 9.89 6.42 10.22
CA ASP A 33 9.95 5.40 9.17
C ASP A 33 10.26 6.07 7.83
N ASP A 34 11.38 5.70 7.21
CA ASP A 34 11.87 6.28 5.96
C ASP A 34 11.62 5.39 4.72
N THR A 35 10.83 4.32 4.87
CA THR A 35 10.56 3.34 3.81
C THR A 35 10.12 3.99 2.50
N ARG A 36 9.20 4.97 2.56
CA ARG A 36 8.70 5.67 1.37
C ARG A 36 9.76 6.56 0.71
N ILE A 37 10.63 7.16 1.50
CA ILE A 37 11.75 7.96 0.96
C ILE A 37 12.70 7.04 0.22
N ARG A 38 13.10 5.92 0.84
CA ARG A 38 13.98 4.91 0.21
C ARG A 38 13.41 4.36 -1.09
N ALA A 39 12.11 4.12 -1.14
CA ALA A 39 11.45 3.58 -2.31
C ALA A 39 11.53 4.51 -3.54
N ALA A 40 11.59 5.83 -3.35
CA ALA A 40 11.71 6.81 -4.42
C ALA A 40 13.17 7.08 -4.85
N LEU A 41 14.17 6.65 -4.07
CA LEU A 41 15.58 6.94 -4.38
C LEU A 41 16.04 6.43 -5.74
N PRO A 42 15.66 5.23 -6.21
CA PRO A 42 16.07 4.75 -7.53
C PRO A 42 15.70 5.71 -8.66
N THR A 43 14.47 6.25 -8.64
CA THR A 43 13.99 7.26 -9.60
C THR A 43 14.82 8.53 -9.53
N ILE A 44 15.02 9.07 -8.32
CA ILE A 44 15.77 10.31 -8.12
C ILE A 44 17.22 10.15 -8.60
N LYS A 45 17.90 9.08 -8.18
CA LYS A 45 19.29 8.81 -8.55
C LYS A 45 19.44 8.65 -10.06
N HIS A 46 18.55 7.90 -10.71
CA HIS A 46 18.59 7.71 -12.16
C HIS A 46 18.56 9.04 -12.93
N ILE A 47 17.64 9.94 -12.54
CA ILE A 47 17.54 11.26 -13.18
C ILE A 47 18.84 12.05 -13.01
N LEU A 48 19.39 12.08 -11.79
CA LEU A 48 20.61 12.82 -11.47
C LEU A 48 21.86 12.24 -12.19
N GLU A 49 21.96 10.93 -12.27
CA GLU A 49 23.06 10.21 -12.92
C GLU A 49 23.04 10.36 -14.45
N ASN A 50 21.85 10.66 -15.01
CA ASN A 50 21.67 10.91 -16.43
C ASN A 50 21.62 12.41 -16.78
N GLY A 51 22.26 13.26 -15.97
CA GLY A 51 22.49 14.68 -16.27
C GLY A 51 21.30 15.59 -16.02
N GLY A 52 20.26 15.11 -15.37
CA GLY A 52 19.09 15.91 -14.97
C GLY A 52 19.25 16.59 -13.63
N SER A 53 18.34 17.53 -13.33
CA SER A 53 18.05 18.03 -11.99
C SER A 53 16.65 17.61 -11.56
N VAL A 54 16.41 17.58 -10.25
CA VAL A 54 15.16 17.04 -9.70
C VAL A 54 14.44 18.08 -8.85
N VAL A 55 13.18 18.34 -9.17
CA VAL A 55 12.26 19.11 -8.34
C VAL A 55 11.24 18.13 -7.75
N LEU A 56 11.35 17.89 -6.45
CA LEU A 56 10.47 16.98 -5.71
C LEU A 56 9.24 17.72 -5.21
N MET A 57 8.07 17.16 -5.47
CA MET A 57 6.82 17.59 -4.86
C MET A 57 6.14 16.43 -4.14
N SER A 58 5.67 16.69 -2.94
CA SER A 58 4.98 15.71 -2.11
C SER A 58 3.96 16.38 -1.20
N HIS A 59 3.17 15.54 -0.55
CA HIS A 59 2.35 15.94 0.58
C HIS A 59 2.88 15.32 1.88
N LEU A 60 2.52 15.93 3.00
CA LEU A 60 2.74 15.39 4.34
C LEU A 60 1.49 15.65 5.18
N GLY A 61 0.91 14.59 5.73
CA GLY A 61 -0.28 14.67 6.56
C GLY A 61 -1.54 15.18 5.86
N ARG A 62 -2.43 15.76 6.66
CA ARG A 62 -3.72 16.32 6.22
C ARG A 62 -3.95 17.68 6.86
N PRO A 63 -3.25 18.73 6.42
CA PRO A 63 -3.48 20.09 6.89
C PRO A 63 -4.92 20.50 6.56
N LYS A 64 -5.57 21.23 7.47
CA LYS A 64 -6.98 21.63 7.31
C LYS A 64 -7.12 23.05 6.77
N GLU A 65 -6.29 23.98 7.23
CA GLU A 65 -6.44 25.41 6.98
C GLU A 65 -5.15 26.11 6.52
N GLY A 66 -4.40 25.45 5.63
CA GLY A 66 -3.16 26.01 5.09
C GLY A 66 -1.90 25.54 5.82
N PRO A 67 -0.82 26.33 5.83
CA PRO A 67 0.45 25.90 6.39
C PRO A 67 0.41 25.65 7.90
N GLU A 68 0.80 24.45 8.29
CA GLU A 68 1.01 24.05 9.69
C GLU A 68 2.42 23.47 9.80
N ASP A 69 3.23 23.96 10.74
CA ASP A 69 4.63 23.56 10.87
C ASP A 69 4.85 22.05 10.94
N LYS A 70 4.01 21.34 11.71
CA LYS A 70 4.09 19.86 11.85
C LYS A 70 3.89 19.10 10.55
N PHE A 71 3.38 19.75 9.49
CA PHE A 71 3.18 19.19 8.16
C PHE A 71 4.13 19.79 7.12
N SER A 72 5.11 20.59 7.54
CA SER A 72 6.13 21.12 6.63
C SER A 72 7.08 20.00 6.19
N LEU A 73 7.34 19.93 4.90
CA LEU A 73 8.32 19.01 4.33
C LEU A 73 9.77 19.37 4.70
N ARG A 74 10.01 20.55 5.29
CA ARG A 74 11.35 20.90 5.79
C ARG A 74 11.89 19.90 6.80
N HIS A 75 11.02 19.26 7.60
CA HIS A 75 11.42 18.29 8.61
C HIS A 75 12.03 17.00 8.04
N ILE A 76 11.78 16.71 6.78
CA ILE A 76 12.30 15.50 6.12
C ILE A 76 13.55 15.77 5.28
N VAL A 77 13.95 17.01 5.05
CA VAL A 77 15.10 17.40 4.20
C VAL A 77 16.37 16.67 4.64
N GLY A 78 16.75 16.76 5.90
CA GLY A 78 17.95 16.10 6.42
C GLY A 78 17.94 14.58 6.26
N LYS A 79 16.77 13.95 6.35
CA LYS A 79 16.64 12.51 6.08
C LYS A 79 16.87 12.19 4.60
N ILE A 80 16.34 13.00 3.69
CA ILE A 80 16.54 12.83 2.25
C ILE A 80 18.02 13.03 1.90
N GLU A 81 18.66 14.08 2.43
CA GLU A 81 20.10 14.34 2.24
C GLU A 81 20.96 13.15 2.67
N ASN A 82 20.71 12.63 3.87
CA ASN A 82 21.46 11.48 4.40
C ASN A 82 21.31 10.23 3.52
N LEU A 83 20.10 9.96 2.99
CA LEU A 83 19.83 8.79 2.17
C LEU A 83 20.33 8.95 0.73
N LEU A 84 20.28 10.16 0.20
CA LEU A 84 20.71 10.48 -1.15
C LEU A 84 22.23 10.70 -1.25
N GLY A 85 22.86 11.10 -0.13
CA GLY A 85 24.27 11.50 -0.08
C GLY A 85 24.56 12.81 -0.80
N LYS A 86 23.55 13.68 -0.92
CA LYS A 86 23.62 14.97 -1.63
C LYS A 86 22.83 16.04 -0.88
N HIS A 87 23.26 17.29 -1.05
CA HIS A 87 22.50 18.43 -0.53
C HIS A 87 21.16 18.57 -1.24
N VAL A 88 20.10 18.87 -0.47
CA VAL A 88 18.75 19.08 -0.98
C VAL A 88 18.31 20.51 -0.63
N LYS A 89 18.14 21.35 -1.66
CA LYS A 89 17.57 22.68 -1.49
C LYS A 89 16.11 22.57 -1.07
N PHE A 90 15.63 23.51 -0.27
CA PHE A 90 14.23 23.54 0.16
C PHE A 90 13.58 24.86 -0.17
N ALA A 91 12.46 24.83 -0.88
CA ALA A 91 11.63 26.01 -1.12
C ALA A 91 10.50 26.04 -0.07
N SER A 92 10.34 27.18 0.59
CA SER A 92 9.32 27.37 1.63
C SER A 92 7.87 27.46 1.12
N ASP A 93 7.70 27.32 -0.20
CA ASP A 93 6.42 27.25 -0.90
C ASP A 93 6.52 26.25 -2.05
N CYS A 94 5.40 25.75 -2.58
CA CYS A 94 5.35 24.87 -3.73
C CYS A 94 4.95 25.61 -5.03
N ILE A 95 4.53 26.85 -4.94
CA ILE A 95 4.26 27.75 -6.06
C ILE A 95 4.79 29.15 -5.73
N GLY A 96 4.65 30.11 -6.63
CA GLY A 96 5.10 31.46 -6.40
C GLY A 96 6.49 31.75 -6.93
N SER A 97 6.87 33.04 -6.92
CA SER A 97 8.08 33.53 -7.59
C SER A 97 9.36 32.97 -7.00
N SER A 98 9.48 32.88 -5.67
CA SER A 98 10.69 32.39 -5.03
C SER A 98 10.94 30.90 -5.31
N ALA A 99 9.90 30.07 -5.22
CA ALA A 99 10.01 28.64 -5.53
C ALA A 99 10.35 28.43 -7.02
N LEU A 100 9.74 29.23 -7.91
CA LEU A 100 10.02 29.17 -9.34
C LEU A 100 11.45 29.63 -9.66
N GLU A 101 11.93 30.68 -9.02
CA GLU A 101 13.32 31.13 -9.16
C GLU A 101 14.31 30.03 -8.72
N MET A 102 14.07 29.40 -7.58
CA MET A 102 14.92 28.30 -7.10
C MET A 102 14.95 27.12 -8.09
N SER A 103 13.80 26.70 -8.62
CA SER A 103 13.74 25.60 -9.59
C SER A 103 14.36 25.97 -10.94
N SER A 104 14.18 27.20 -11.40
CA SER A 104 14.74 27.68 -12.68
C SER A 104 16.26 27.80 -12.65
N ASN A 105 16.85 28.00 -11.48
CA ASN A 105 18.29 28.09 -11.27
C ASN A 105 18.97 26.77 -10.90
N LEU A 106 18.24 25.64 -10.90
CA LEU A 106 18.83 24.32 -10.66
C LEU A 106 19.79 23.93 -11.77
N LYS A 107 20.93 23.40 -11.33
CA LYS A 107 21.94 22.82 -12.23
C LYS A 107 21.78 21.29 -12.28
N PRO A 108 22.27 20.66 -13.36
CA PRO A 108 22.36 19.19 -13.42
C PRO A 108 23.00 18.61 -12.16
N GLY A 109 22.37 17.56 -11.62
CA GLY A 109 22.81 16.91 -10.39
C GLY A 109 22.28 17.52 -9.09
N GLU A 110 21.57 18.66 -9.14
CA GLU A 110 20.98 19.30 -7.97
C GLU A 110 19.53 18.83 -7.71
N VAL A 111 19.13 18.93 -6.44
CA VAL A 111 17.79 18.54 -5.97
C VAL A 111 17.14 19.69 -5.22
N LEU A 112 15.88 19.97 -5.53
CA LEU A 112 15.02 20.90 -4.80
C LEU A 112 13.79 20.15 -4.29
N LEU A 113 13.48 20.29 -3.00
CA LEU A 113 12.21 19.87 -2.43
C LEU A 113 11.30 21.11 -2.29
N LEU A 114 10.12 21.05 -2.89
CA LEU A 114 9.08 22.06 -2.69
C LEU A 114 8.35 21.81 -1.36
N GLU A 115 7.71 22.84 -0.81
CA GLU A 115 6.87 22.71 0.37
C GLU A 115 5.61 21.89 0.07
N ASN A 116 4.95 21.42 1.11
CA ASN A 116 3.77 20.55 1.09
C ASN A 116 2.66 21.08 0.18
N VAL A 117 2.40 20.38 -0.92
CA VAL A 117 1.38 20.78 -1.90
C VAL A 117 -0.03 20.85 -1.28
N ARG A 118 -0.30 20.15 -0.18
CA ARG A 118 -1.59 20.18 0.53
C ARG A 118 -1.78 21.41 1.43
N PHE A 119 -0.82 22.31 1.50
CA PHE A 119 -1.07 23.62 2.10
C PHE A 119 -2.03 24.45 1.24
N TYR A 120 -2.25 24.04 0.01
CA TYR A 120 -3.22 24.61 -0.92
C TYR A 120 -4.42 23.68 -1.10
N LYS A 121 -5.63 24.19 -0.86
CA LYS A 121 -6.89 23.43 -1.08
C LYS A 121 -7.07 23.01 -2.55
N GLN A 122 -6.48 23.78 -3.44
CA GLN A 122 -6.44 23.53 -4.89
C GLN A 122 -5.76 22.20 -5.26
N GLU A 123 -4.84 21.71 -4.43
CA GLU A 123 -4.21 20.39 -4.64
C GLU A 123 -5.26 19.28 -4.64
N THR A 124 -6.04 19.17 -3.56
CA THR A 124 -7.04 18.09 -3.44
C THR A 124 -8.26 18.32 -4.32
N ALA A 125 -8.54 19.57 -4.70
CA ALA A 125 -9.59 19.92 -5.65
C ALA A 125 -9.21 19.62 -7.11
N GLY A 126 -7.95 19.31 -7.41
CA GLY A 126 -7.49 19.09 -8.77
C GLY A 126 -7.58 20.34 -9.64
N THR A 127 -7.32 21.53 -9.09
CA THR A 127 -7.51 22.80 -9.79
C THR A 127 -6.46 22.99 -10.88
N GLU A 128 -6.89 23.27 -12.11
CA GLU A 128 -6.02 23.43 -13.28
C GLU A 128 -4.97 24.56 -13.13
N SER A 129 -5.38 25.72 -12.58
CA SER A 129 -4.44 26.83 -12.39
C SER A 129 -3.31 26.48 -11.42
N PHE A 130 -3.59 25.74 -10.37
CA PHE A 130 -2.56 25.27 -9.44
C PHE A 130 -1.64 24.23 -10.08
N ALA A 131 -2.20 23.31 -10.87
CA ALA A 131 -1.42 22.35 -11.64
C ALA A 131 -0.52 23.04 -12.68
N ALA A 132 -1.01 24.11 -13.33
CA ALA A 132 -0.22 24.93 -14.25
C ALA A 132 0.97 25.60 -13.54
N ASP A 133 0.76 26.09 -12.31
CA ASP A 133 1.85 26.70 -11.53
C ASP A 133 2.89 25.65 -11.12
N LEU A 134 2.46 24.45 -10.70
CA LEU A 134 3.36 23.33 -10.42
C LEU A 134 4.16 22.91 -11.67
N ALA A 135 3.51 22.88 -12.84
CA ALA A 135 4.16 22.45 -14.08
C ALA A 135 5.33 23.35 -14.52
N LYS A 136 5.35 24.62 -14.10
CA LYS A 136 6.46 25.56 -14.39
C LYS A 136 7.81 25.12 -13.80
N HIS A 137 7.79 24.24 -12.82
CA HIS A 137 9.00 23.76 -12.14
C HIS A 137 9.77 22.69 -12.92
N GLY A 138 9.25 22.15 -14.01
CA GLY A 138 9.90 21.05 -14.75
C GLY A 138 9.80 21.17 -16.27
N ASP A 139 10.70 20.47 -16.93
CA ASP A 139 10.71 20.28 -18.38
C ASP A 139 10.09 18.93 -18.75
N CYS A 140 9.98 18.01 -17.77
CA CYS A 140 9.28 16.74 -17.84
C CYS A 140 8.62 16.42 -16.50
N TYR A 141 7.65 15.51 -16.52
CA TYR A 141 6.92 15.06 -15.32
C TYR A 141 7.11 13.58 -15.07
N VAL A 142 7.47 13.23 -13.83
CA VAL A 142 7.60 11.85 -13.38
C VAL A 142 6.63 11.59 -12.21
N ASN A 143 5.69 10.68 -12.40
CA ASN A 143 4.85 10.22 -11.30
C ASN A 143 5.46 8.97 -10.65
N ASP A 144 5.87 9.09 -9.39
CA ASP A 144 6.48 8.02 -8.61
C ASP A 144 5.78 7.82 -7.25
N ALA A 145 4.48 8.10 -7.22
CA ALA A 145 3.66 8.11 -6.01
C ALA A 145 2.44 7.20 -6.13
N PHE A 146 2.63 5.89 -6.04
CA PHE A 146 1.53 4.92 -6.17
C PHE A 146 0.46 5.11 -5.09
N GLY A 147 0.85 5.35 -3.82
CA GLY A 147 -0.09 5.54 -2.72
C GLY A 147 -1.11 6.68 -2.91
N THR A 148 -0.86 7.61 -3.84
CA THR A 148 -1.78 8.71 -4.19
C THR A 148 -2.38 8.59 -5.58
N ALA A 149 -2.04 7.56 -6.34
CA ALA A 149 -2.47 7.40 -7.74
C ALA A 149 -3.99 7.24 -7.92
N HIS A 150 -4.70 6.82 -6.87
CA HIS A 150 -6.16 6.69 -6.83
C HIS A 150 -6.91 8.03 -6.68
N ARG A 151 -6.21 9.16 -6.57
CA ARG A 151 -6.79 10.49 -6.34
C ARG A 151 -6.52 11.42 -7.51
N ALA A 152 -7.58 12.05 -8.03
CA ALA A 152 -7.50 13.04 -9.10
C ALA A 152 -7.02 14.42 -8.60
N HIS A 153 -5.89 14.44 -7.87
CA HIS A 153 -5.31 15.68 -7.34
C HIS A 153 -4.49 16.43 -8.40
N ALA A 154 -4.25 17.72 -8.16
CA ALA A 154 -3.50 18.56 -9.10
C ALA A 154 -2.09 17.99 -9.37
N SER A 155 -1.32 17.66 -8.33
CA SER A 155 0.06 17.19 -8.45
C SER A 155 0.21 15.74 -8.96
N THR A 156 -0.84 14.92 -8.88
CA THR A 156 -0.80 13.50 -9.30
C THR A 156 -1.43 13.23 -10.65
N THR A 157 -2.37 14.07 -11.07
CA THR A 157 -3.20 13.82 -12.25
C THR A 157 -3.21 15.00 -13.20
N VAL A 158 -3.68 16.16 -12.74
CA VAL A 158 -3.91 17.33 -13.64
C VAL A 158 -2.63 17.89 -14.20
N VAL A 159 -1.55 17.92 -13.41
CA VAL A 159 -0.22 18.39 -13.82
C VAL A 159 0.33 17.66 -15.06
N ALA A 160 -0.01 16.37 -15.22
CA ALA A 160 0.42 15.56 -16.35
C ALA A 160 -0.08 16.09 -17.72
N ASN A 161 -1.18 16.85 -17.73
CA ASN A 161 -1.72 17.47 -18.95
C ASN A 161 -0.80 18.54 -19.56
N TYR A 162 0.09 19.12 -18.74
CA TYR A 162 1.07 20.13 -19.16
C TYR A 162 2.34 19.52 -19.77
N PHE A 163 2.46 18.19 -19.77
CA PHE A 163 3.60 17.44 -20.32
C PHE A 163 3.10 16.37 -21.31
N PRO A 164 2.54 16.74 -22.45
CA PRO A 164 1.87 15.80 -23.35
C PRO A 164 2.78 14.68 -23.85
N ASN A 165 4.08 14.95 -24.05
CA ASN A 165 5.06 14.00 -24.56
C ASN A 165 6.15 13.63 -23.55
N ASP A 166 6.32 14.41 -22.49
CA ASP A 166 7.41 14.35 -21.52
C ASP A 166 6.91 13.97 -20.13
N LYS A 167 6.02 12.98 -20.07
CA LYS A 167 5.49 12.41 -18.85
C LYS A 167 5.71 10.90 -18.79
N MET A 168 6.04 10.40 -17.61
CA MET A 168 6.36 8.98 -17.40
C MET A 168 6.14 8.54 -15.97
N PHE A 169 6.12 7.23 -15.76
CA PHE A 169 6.20 6.64 -14.43
C PHE A 169 7.63 6.66 -13.92
N GLY A 170 7.82 6.86 -12.61
CA GLY A 170 9.05 6.51 -11.93
C GLY A 170 9.17 5.01 -11.69
N TYR A 171 10.35 4.55 -11.29
CA TYR A 171 10.62 3.13 -11.07
C TYR A 171 9.73 2.49 -9.99
N LEU A 172 9.42 3.23 -8.92
CA LEU A 172 8.52 2.74 -7.87
C LEU A 172 7.12 2.48 -8.44
N LEU A 173 6.54 3.46 -9.11
CA LEU A 173 5.19 3.32 -9.67
C LEU A 173 5.13 2.25 -10.76
N GLU A 174 6.16 2.12 -11.61
CA GLU A 174 6.25 1.01 -12.57
C GLU A 174 6.30 -0.36 -11.88
N ALA A 175 7.09 -0.49 -10.82
CA ALA A 175 7.22 -1.74 -10.07
C ALA A 175 5.92 -2.13 -9.38
N GLU A 176 5.20 -1.16 -8.80
CA GLU A 176 3.87 -1.36 -8.19
C GLU A 176 2.87 -1.89 -9.24
N ILE A 177 2.75 -1.20 -10.37
CA ILE A 177 1.85 -1.62 -11.47
C ILE A 177 2.21 -3.02 -11.95
N LYS A 178 3.49 -3.28 -12.26
CA LYS A 178 3.96 -4.59 -12.74
C LYS A 178 3.68 -5.70 -11.74
N SER A 179 3.85 -5.42 -10.44
CA SER A 179 3.63 -6.41 -9.38
C SER A 179 2.16 -6.78 -9.22
N VAL A 180 1.26 -5.80 -9.28
CA VAL A 180 -0.19 -6.06 -9.23
C VAL A 180 -0.67 -6.72 -10.53
N ASP A 181 -0.23 -6.23 -11.68
CA ASP A 181 -0.57 -6.82 -12.99
C ASP A 181 -0.09 -8.27 -13.08
N ARG A 182 1.05 -8.61 -12.50
CA ARG A 182 1.54 -9.99 -12.44
C ARG A 182 0.58 -10.91 -11.68
N VAL A 183 0.03 -10.45 -10.56
CA VAL A 183 -0.97 -11.22 -9.80
C VAL A 183 -2.29 -11.34 -10.55
N LEU A 184 -2.73 -10.25 -11.22
CA LEU A 184 -4.04 -10.23 -11.87
C LEU A 184 -4.07 -10.91 -13.25
N ASN A 185 -2.95 -10.89 -13.99
CA ASN A 185 -2.94 -11.21 -15.42
C ASN A 185 -1.98 -12.34 -15.80
N SER A 186 -1.22 -12.92 -14.84
CA SER A 186 -0.38 -14.08 -15.09
C SER A 186 -1.21 -15.36 -15.18
N ASP A 187 -0.76 -16.29 -16.03
CA ASP A 187 -1.30 -17.66 -16.11
C ASP A 187 -0.63 -18.63 -15.13
N ASP A 188 0.31 -18.15 -14.33
CA ASP A 188 0.98 -18.95 -13.30
C ASP A 188 -0.04 -19.41 -12.24
N LYS A 189 -0.14 -20.72 -12.03
CA LYS A 189 -1.10 -21.33 -11.10
C LYS A 189 -0.40 -22.32 -10.14
N PRO A 190 -0.90 -22.54 -8.94
CA PRO A 190 -2.06 -21.89 -8.30
C PRO A 190 -1.79 -20.44 -7.87
N LEU A 191 -2.83 -19.58 -8.00
CA LEU A 191 -2.87 -18.26 -7.38
C LEU A 191 -3.65 -18.33 -6.08
N THR A 192 -3.03 -17.95 -4.98
CA THR A 192 -3.65 -17.86 -3.65
C THR A 192 -3.73 -16.41 -3.19
N ALA A 193 -4.94 -15.97 -2.85
CA ALA A 193 -5.16 -14.72 -2.14
C ALA A 193 -5.45 -14.99 -0.66
N ILE A 194 -4.83 -14.21 0.22
CA ILE A 194 -5.08 -14.20 1.66
C ILE A 194 -5.71 -12.84 1.97
N VAL A 195 -6.97 -12.85 2.38
CA VAL A 195 -7.73 -11.65 2.72
C VAL A 195 -8.12 -11.72 4.19
N GLY A 196 -7.58 -10.81 4.97
CA GLY A 196 -7.84 -10.70 6.39
C GLY A 196 -8.31 -9.30 6.80
N GLY A 197 -8.38 -9.10 8.10
CA GLY A 197 -8.80 -7.85 8.69
C GLY A 197 -10.10 -7.94 9.46
N ALA A 198 -10.61 -6.79 9.93
CA ALA A 198 -11.72 -6.77 10.89
C ALA A 198 -13.10 -7.01 10.25
N LYS A 199 -13.34 -6.52 9.02
CA LYS A 199 -14.69 -6.36 8.46
C LYS A 199 -14.82 -6.90 7.04
N VAL A 200 -15.85 -7.71 6.79
CA VAL A 200 -16.25 -8.17 5.45
C VAL A 200 -16.65 -7.00 4.57
N SER A 201 -17.46 -6.05 5.10
CA SER A 201 -17.97 -4.89 4.36
C SER A 201 -16.88 -4.09 3.65
N SER A 202 -15.70 -4.03 4.23
CA SER A 202 -14.56 -3.29 3.64
C SER A 202 -13.80 -4.07 2.56
N LYS A 203 -14.16 -5.34 2.33
CA LYS A 203 -13.41 -6.26 1.45
C LYS A 203 -14.27 -6.95 0.39
N ILE A 204 -15.59 -6.69 0.35
CA ILE A 204 -16.52 -7.38 -0.56
C ILE A 204 -16.05 -7.24 -2.00
N THR A 205 -15.81 -6.02 -2.47
CA THR A 205 -15.47 -5.74 -3.87
C THR A 205 -14.18 -6.45 -4.29
N ILE A 206 -13.15 -6.40 -3.43
CA ILE A 206 -11.89 -7.10 -3.73
C ILE A 206 -12.07 -8.62 -3.70
N ILE A 207 -12.83 -9.18 -2.75
CA ILE A 207 -13.12 -10.62 -2.68
C ILE A 207 -13.83 -11.07 -3.94
N GLU A 208 -14.90 -10.39 -4.37
CA GLU A 208 -15.64 -10.73 -5.59
C GLU A 208 -14.73 -10.68 -6.82
N ARG A 209 -13.87 -9.67 -6.92
CA ARG A 209 -12.90 -9.57 -8.02
C ARG A 209 -11.86 -10.67 -8.00
N LEU A 210 -11.36 -11.03 -6.83
CA LEU A 210 -10.40 -12.11 -6.66
C LEU A 210 -10.99 -13.48 -7.00
N LEU A 211 -12.26 -13.73 -6.67
CA LEU A 211 -12.95 -14.98 -7.04
C LEU A 211 -12.98 -15.26 -8.55
N GLU A 212 -12.79 -14.24 -9.39
CA GLU A 212 -12.66 -14.42 -10.85
C GLU A 212 -11.29 -14.93 -11.29
N LYS A 213 -10.28 -14.88 -10.39
CA LYS A 213 -8.87 -15.05 -10.74
C LYS A 213 -8.16 -16.12 -9.95
N VAL A 214 -8.50 -16.28 -8.66
CA VAL A 214 -7.75 -17.14 -7.74
C VAL A 214 -8.17 -18.60 -7.80
N ASP A 215 -7.24 -19.48 -7.48
CA ASP A 215 -7.52 -20.90 -7.25
C ASP A 215 -7.83 -21.14 -5.76
N ASN A 216 -7.19 -20.37 -4.86
CA ASN A 216 -7.45 -20.44 -3.42
C ASN A 216 -7.69 -19.03 -2.87
N LEU A 217 -8.68 -18.93 -1.98
CA LEU A 217 -8.95 -17.72 -1.19
C LEU A 217 -8.95 -18.09 0.29
N ILE A 218 -7.99 -17.58 1.05
CA ILE A 218 -7.92 -17.75 2.50
C ILE A 218 -8.55 -16.51 3.14
N VAL A 219 -9.57 -16.73 3.97
CA VAL A 219 -10.22 -15.67 4.75
C VAL A 219 -9.69 -15.72 6.18
N GLY A 220 -9.20 -14.58 6.69
CA GLY A 220 -8.64 -14.49 8.05
C GLY A 220 -9.08 -13.25 8.82
N GLY A 221 -8.57 -13.12 10.03
CA GLY A 221 -8.89 -12.00 10.91
C GLY A 221 -10.34 -11.99 11.41
N GLY A 222 -10.79 -10.86 11.93
CA GLY A 222 -12.14 -10.70 12.48
C GLY A 222 -13.26 -11.00 11.49
N MET A 223 -13.03 -10.75 10.20
CA MET A 223 -14.02 -11.04 9.17
C MET A 223 -14.37 -12.52 9.04
N ALA A 224 -13.47 -13.44 9.42
CA ALA A 224 -13.74 -14.88 9.37
C ALA A 224 -14.94 -15.26 10.25
N TYR A 225 -15.15 -14.60 11.37
CA TYR A 225 -16.29 -14.90 12.27
C TYR A 225 -17.64 -14.53 11.65
N THR A 226 -17.71 -13.56 10.76
CA THR A 226 -18.93 -13.28 9.99
C THR A 226 -19.27 -14.45 9.06
N PHE A 227 -18.28 -15.03 8.38
CA PHE A 227 -18.49 -16.23 7.55
C PHE A 227 -18.91 -17.45 8.39
N VAL A 228 -18.27 -17.66 9.54
CA VAL A 228 -18.59 -18.76 10.46
C VAL A 228 -20.02 -18.63 10.98
N LYS A 229 -20.44 -17.43 11.40
CA LYS A 229 -21.81 -17.19 11.87
C LYS A 229 -22.83 -17.35 10.74
N ALA A 230 -22.51 -16.93 9.53
CA ALA A 230 -23.37 -17.12 8.35
C ALA A 230 -23.65 -18.61 8.08
N GLN A 231 -22.71 -19.49 8.42
CA GLN A 231 -22.86 -20.94 8.31
C GLN A 231 -23.50 -21.60 9.56
N GLY A 232 -23.98 -20.79 10.52
CA GLY A 232 -24.66 -21.26 11.75
C GLY A 232 -23.73 -21.57 12.92
N GLY A 233 -22.44 -21.21 12.86
CA GLY A 233 -21.49 -21.37 13.96
C GLY A 233 -21.73 -20.38 15.11
N SER A 234 -21.34 -20.79 16.33
CA SER A 234 -21.33 -19.94 17.52
C SER A 234 -19.99 -19.21 17.61
N VAL A 235 -20.02 -17.88 17.58
CA VAL A 235 -18.83 -17.03 17.54
C VAL A 235 -18.63 -16.19 18.82
N GLY A 236 -19.41 -16.47 19.88
CA GLY A 236 -19.31 -15.75 21.16
C GLY A 236 -19.46 -14.25 21.01
N SER A 237 -18.52 -13.51 21.62
CA SER A 237 -18.41 -12.05 21.54
C SER A 237 -17.43 -11.58 20.47
N SER A 238 -17.05 -12.44 19.51
CA SER A 238 -16.17 -12.08 18.41
C SER A 238 -16.77 -10.98 17.53
N LEU A 239 -15.92 -10.26 16.84
CA LEU A 239 -16.33 -9.23 15.88
C LEU A 239 -17.12 -9.86 14.72
N VAL A 240 -18.36 -9.43 14.54
CA VAL A 240 -19.27 -9.90 13.48
C VAL A 240 -20.03 -8.73 12.89
N GLU A 241 -20.24 -8.78 11.58
CA GLU A 241 -21.13 -7.87 10.87
C GLU A 241 -22.43 -8.60 10.49
N ASP A 242 -23.45 -8.50 11.36
CA ASP A 242 -24.72 -9.23 11.18
C ASP A 242 -25.46 -8.85 9.88
N ASP A 243 -25.32 -7.62 9.45
CA ASP A 243 -25.91 -7.12 8.19
C ASP A 243 -25.26 -7.75 6.93
N PHE A 244 -24.10 -8.40 7.07
CA PHE A 244 -23.33 -9.01 5.99
C PHE A 244 -23.34 -10.56 6.00
N LEU A 245 -24.17 -11.19 6.82
CA LEU A 245 -24.29 -12.67 6.85
C LEU A 245 -24.79 -13.22 5.52
N ALA A 246 -25.79 -12.58 4.91
CA ALA A 246 -26.29 -12.96 3.60
C ALA A 246 -25.20 -12.85 2.53
N THR A 247 -24.47 -11.73 2.52
CA THR A 247 -23.34 -11.48 1.58
C THR A 247 -22.22 -12.52 1.77
N ALA A 248 -21.90 -12.89 3.02
CA ALA A 248 -20.91 -13.94 3.30
C ALA A 248 -21.33 -15.28 2.69
N ASN A 249 -22.60 -15.68 2.81
CA ASN A 249 -23.12 -16.88 2.17
C ASN A 249 -23.08 -16.80 0.65
N GLU A 250 -23.42 -15.65 0.05
CA GLU A 250 -23.33 -15.44 -1.39
C GLU A 250 -21.88 -15.59 -1.89
N ILE A 251 -20.89 -15.10 -1.15
CA ILE A 251 -19.47 -15.26 -1.46
C ILE A 251 -19.08 -16.75 -1.44
N LEU A 252 -19.54 -17.51 -0.42
CA LEU A 252 -19.29 -18.94 -0.33
C LEU A 252 -19.86 -19.71 -1.54
N GLU A 253 -21.10 -19.42 -1.91
CA GLU A 253 -21.74 -20.05 -3.07
C GLU A 253 -21.06 -19.65 -4.40
N LYS A 254 -20.65 -18.37 -4.55
CA LYS A 254 -19.88 -17.91 -5.71
C LYS A 254 -18.54 -18.62 -5.83
N ALA A 255 -17.81 -18.77 -4.70
CA ALA A 255 -16.54 -19.49 -4.69
C ALA A 255 -16.72 -20.94 -5.13
N LYS A 256 -17.73 -21.63 -4.59
CA LYS A 256 -18.08 -23.02 -4.95
C LYS A 256 -18.43 -23.13 -6.44
N ALA A 257 -19.28 -22.24 -6.95
CA ALA A 257 -19.70 -22.25 -8.34
C ALA A 257 -18.52 -22.03 -9.32
N LYS A 258 -17.50 -21.28 -8.89
CA LYS A 258 -16.28 -21.00 -9.68
C LYS A 258 -15.17 -22.03 -9.48
N GLY A 259 -15.35 -23.01 -8.60
CA GLY A 259 -14.32 -23.99 -8.27
C GLY A 259 -13.15 -23.41 -7.48
N VAL A 260 -13.35 -22.27 -6.81
CA VAL A 260 -12.34 -21.64 -5.94
C VAL A 260 -12.36 -22.34 -4.58
N ASN A 261 -11.19 -22.77 -4.12
CA ASN A 261 -11.01 -23.28 -2.77
C ASN A 261 -11.03 -22.11 -1.76
N LEU A 262 -12.21 -21.80 -1.21
CA LEU A 262 -12.35 -20.79 -0.17
C LEU A 262 -12.12 -21.45 1.18
N TYR A 263 -11.00 -21.11 1.83
CA TYR A 263 -10.63 -21.63 3.14
C TYR A 263 -10.98 -20.64 4.24
N ILE A 264 -11.79 -21.10 5.21
CA ILE A 264 -12.09 -20.42 6.47
C ILE A 264 -11.38 -21.20 7.59
N PRO A 265 -10.71 -20.52 8.54
CA PRO A 265 -10.08 -21.18 9.67
C PRO A 265 -11.04 -22.14 10.40
N THR A 266 -10.50 -23.24 10.90
CA THR A 266 -11.27 -24.29 11.59
C THR A 266 -11.15 -24.22 13.10
N ASP A 267 -10.06 -23.60 13.60
CA ASP A 267 -9.80 -23.38 15.02
C ASP A 267 -9.31 -21.94 15.26
N THR A 268 -9.46 -21.49 16.50
CA THR A 268 -9.15 -20.11 16.89
C THR A 268 -8.66 -20.03 18.34
N ILE A 269 -7.78 -19.05 18.60
CA ILE A 269 -7.40 -18.64 19.94
C ILE A 269 -8.40 -17.59 20.38
N VAL A 270 -9.18 -17.90 21.41
CA VAL A 270 -10.15 -16.99 22.00
C VAL A 270 -9.64 -16.39 23.30
N ALA A 271 -10.12 -15.19 23.62
CA ALA A 271 -9.81 -14.45 24.84
C ALA A 271 -11.09 -14.03 25.57
N ASP A 272 -11.03 -13.89 26.89
CA ASP A 272 -12.12 -13.40 27.73
C ASP A 272 -12.33 -11.89 27.66
N LYS A 273 -11.35 -11.15 27.09
CA LYS A 273 -11.39 -9.70 26.84
C LYS A 273 -10.41 -9.30 25.76
N PHE A 274 -10.59 -8.11 25.17
CA PHE A 274 -9.66 -7.54 24.20
C PHE A 274 -8.44 -6.92 24.91
N ASP A 275 -7.49 -7.77 25.29
CA ASP A 275 -6.29 -7.39 26.05
C ASP A 275 -5.18 -8.40 25.78
N ASN A 276 -3.93 -7.94 25.61
CA ASN A 276 -2.80 -8.83 25.34
C ASN A 276 -2.58 -9.89 26.44
N ASN A 277 -2.93 -9.57 27.68
CA ASN A 277 -2.77 -10.45 28.83
C ASN A 277 -4.08 -11.15 29.26
N ALA A 278 -5.07 -11.22 28.37
CA ALA A 278 -6.32 -11.91 28.60
C ALA A 278 -6.11 -13.43 28.82
N SER A 279 -7.04 -14.09 29.53
CA SER A 279 -7.10 -15.54 29.56
C SER A 279 -7.43 -16.06 28.16
N THR A 280 -6.77 -17.14 27.74
CA THR A 280 -6.92 -17.69 26.39
C THR A 280 -7.34 -19.16 26.40
N GLN A 281 -8.05 -19.53 25.34
CA GLN A 281 -8.38 -20.93 25.04
C GLN A 281 -8.25 -21.20 23.55
N LEU A 282 -7.93 -22.46 23.21
CA LEU A 282 -8.01 -22.95 21.82
C LEU A 282 -9.35 -23.68 21.68
N VAL A 283 -10.16 -23.26 20.71
CA VAL A 283 -11.48 -23.86 20.44
C VAL A 283 -11.73 -24.00 18.93
N PRO A 284 -12.64 -24.90 18.50
CA PRO A 284 -13.16 -24.87 17.14
C PRO A 284 -13.81 -23.52 16.85
N ILE A 285 -13.54 -22.92 15.66
CA ILE A 285 -13.97 -21.55 15.36
C ILE A 285 -15.49 -21.35 15.40
N GLY A 286 -16.26 -22.38 15.11
CA GLY A 286 -17.75 -22.40 15.20
C GLY A 286 -18.33 -22.72 16.57
N GLN A 287 -17.50 -22.84 17.61
CA GLN A 287 -17.90 -23.23 18.97
C GLN A 287 -17.32 -22.31 20.04
N ILE A 288 -17.23 -21.02 19.74
CA ILE A 288 -16.72 -20.04 20.70
C ILE A 288 -17.72 -19.81 21.82
N PRO A 289 -17.31 -19.98 23.11
CA PRO A 289 -18.20 -19.81 24.27
C PRO A 289 -18.72 -18.37 24.38
N SER A 290 -19.91 -18.22 24.99
CA SER A 290 -20.44 -16.89 25.32
C SER A 290 -19.46 -16.10 26.20
N GLY A 291 -19.29 -14.81 25.89
CA GLY A 291 -18.36 -13.92 26.60
C GLY A 291 -16.91 -14.03 26.16
N TRP A 292 -16.56 -14.99 25.30
CA TRP A 292 -15.24 -15.13 24.71
C TRP A 292 -15.22 -14.59 23.27
N MET A 293 -14.09 -14.08 22.84
CA MET A 293 -13.89 -13.55 21.47
C MET A 293 -12.65 -14.12 20.82
N GLY A 294 -12.73 -14.42 19.54
CA GLY A 294 -11.57 -14.87 18.77
C GLY A 294 -10.63 -13.71 18.45
N LEU A 295 -9.34 -13.89 18.73
CA LEU A 295 -8.31 -12.87 18.49
C LEU A 295 -7.17 -13.34 17.59
N ASP A 296 -6.98 -14.66 17.40
CA ASP A 296 -6.00 -15.21 16.45
C ASP A 296 -6.49 -16.55 15.91
N VAL A 297 -5.92 -17.01 14.80
CA VAL A 297 -6.19 -18.35 14.27
C VAL A 297 -5.45 -19.41 15.06
N GLY A 298 -6.03 -20.61 15.14
CA GLY A 298 -5.44 -21.74 15.82
C GLY A 298 -4.39 -22.49 14.99
N PRO A 299 -3.68 -23.44 15.60
CA PRO A 299 -2.56 -24.15 14.97
C PRO A 299 -2.96 -25.04 13.79
N GLU A 300 -4.15 -25.66 13.81
CA GLU A 300 -4.62 -26.47 12.69
C GLU A 300 -4.92 -25.60 11.47
N SER A 301 -5.53 -24.42 11.68
CA SER A 301 -5.76 -23.44 10.63
C SER A 301 -4.45 -22.89 10.04
N VAL A 302 -3.46 -22.61 10.90
CA VAL A 302 -2.13 -22.18 10.47
C VAL A 302 -1.48 -23.24 9.57
N LYS A 303 -1.54 -24.51 9.97
CA LYS A 303 -0.99 -25.61 9.18
C LYS A 303 -1.67 -25.73 7.82
N ALA A 304 -3.00 -25.71 7.77
CA ALA A 304 -3.74 -25.77 6.51
C ALA A 304 -3.45 -24.56 5.61
N CYS A 305 -3.39 -23.34 6.16
CA CYS A 305 -2.97 -22.15 5.42
C CYS A 305 -1.56 -22.31 4.84
N ALA A 306 -0.61 -22.81 5.63
CA ALA A 306 0.76 -23.00 5.17
C ALA A 306 0.83 -24.01 4.02
N GLU A 307 0.09 -25.11 4.08
CA GLU A 307 0.03 -26.09 2.99
C GLU A 307 -0.51 -25.48 1.69
N ILE A 308 -1.57 -24.68 1.75
CA ILE A 308 -2.12 -23.98 0.58
C ILE A 308 -1.11 -22.99 0.02
N ILE A 309 -0.51 -22.15 0.88
CA ILE A 309 0.42 -21.09 0.51
C ILE A 309 1.68 -21.68 -0.13
N GLU A 310 2.28 -22.72 0.46
CA GLU A 310 3.55 -23.28 0.00
C GLU A 310 3.43 -24.03 -1.34
N ASN A 311 2.23 -24.41 -1.73
CA ASN A 311 1.93 -25.01 -3.02
C ASN A 311 1.58 -23.98 -4.11
N SER A 312 1.57 -22.69 -3.79
CA SER A 312 1.19 -21.61 -4.70
C SER A 312 2.35 -21.15 -5.57
N LYS A 313 2.03 -20.65 -6.76
CA LYS A 313 2.97 -19.95 -7.66
C LYS A 313 2.87 -18.44 -7.53
N LEU A 314 1.67 -17.95 -7.27
CA LEU A 314 1.38 -16.55 -7.03
C LEU A 314 0.66 -16.40 -5.70
N ILE A 315 1.06 -15.42 -4.91
CA ILE A 315 0.50 -15.15 -3.59
C ILE A 315 0.20 -13.67 -3.49
N LEU A 316 -1.02 -13.34 -3.10
CA LEU A 316 -1.45 -12.00 -2.69
C LEU A 316 -1.83 -12.03 -1.21
N TRP A 317 -1.18 -11.23 -0.39
CA TRP A 317 -1.56 -11.09 1.02
C TRP A 317 -2.07 -9.69 1.33
N ASN A 318 -3.33 -9.61 1.76
CA ASN A 318 -4.01 -8.37 2.15
C ASN A 318 -4.84 -8.54 3.42
N GLY A 319 -4.26 -8.26 4.55
CA GLY A 319 -4.88 -8.28 5.88
C GLY A 319 -4.38 -9.42 6.79
N PRO A 320 -4.20 -9.13 8.09
CA PRO A 320 -3.67 -10.09 9.07
C PRO A 320 -4.67 -11.19 9.40
N MET A 321 -4.16 -12.28 9.97
CA MET A 321 -4.94 -13.44 10.39
C MET A 321 -5.50 -13.31 11.81
N GLY A 322 -4.93 -12.43 12.62
CA GLY A 322 -5.30 -12.17 14.01
C GLY A 322 -4.89 -10.76 14.44
N VAL A 323 -4.99 -10.44 15.71
CA VAL A 323 -4.60 -9.14 16.30
C VAL A 323 -3.09 -9.13 16.51
N PHE A 324 -2.35 -8.99 15.41
CA PHE A 324 -0.88 -9.14 15.39
C PHE A 324 -0.13 -8.06 16.19
N GLU A 325 -0.78 -6.95 16.50
CA GLU A 325 -0.26 -5.88 17.36
C GLU A 325 -0.10 -6.33 18.82
N MET A 326 -0.84 -7.37 19.21
CA MET A 326 -0.74 -8.01 20.51
C MET A 326 0.16 -9.25 20.43
N SER A 327 1.26 -9.27 21.19
CA SER A 327 2.28 -10.32 21.12
C SER A 327 1.72 -11.75 21.38
N ASN A 328 0.65 -11.87 22.17
CA ASN A 328 0.00 -13.14 22.47
C ASN A 328 -0.98 -13.59 21.37
N PHE A 329 -1.31 -12.73 20.39
CA PHE A 329 -2.27 -12.99 19.30
C PHE A 329 -1.68 -12.73 17.91
N GLN A 330 -0.35 -12.69 17.80
CA GLN A 330 0.36 -12.45 16.53
C GLN A 330 0.81 -13.75 15.83
N LYS A 331 0.74 -14.88 16.50
CA LYS A 331 1.35 -16.14 16.02
C LYS A 331 0.78 -16.62 14.70
N GLY A 332 -0.54 -16.55 14.53
CA GLY A 332 -1.19 -16.93 13.28
C GLY A 332 -0.71 -16.10 12.10
N THR A 333 -0.67 -14.78 12.27
CA THR A 333 -0.17 -13.86 11.25
C THR A 333 1.32 -14.10 10.95
N ALA A 334 2.14 -14.32 11.97
CA ALA A 334 3.58 -14.56 11.81
C ALA A 334 3.86 -15.88 11.07
N GLU A 335 3.14 -16.94 11.36
CA GLU A 335 3.33 -18.24 10.69
C GLU A 335 2.86 -18.21 9.22
N VAL A 336 1.75 -17.51 8.93
CA VAL A 336 1.33 -17.24 7.54
C VAL A 336 2.41 -16.44 6.79
N ALA A 337 2.98 -15.39 7.40
CA ALA A 337 4.09 -14.64 6.81
C ALA A 337 5.30 -15.54 6.52
N LYS A 338 5.66 -16.44 7.44
CA LYS A 338 6.75 -17.40 7.22
C LYS A 338 6.43 -18.43 6.12
N ALA A 339 5.18 -18.87 5.99
CA ALA A 339 4.76 -19.73 4.89
C ALA A 339 4.90 -19.04 3.53
N ILE A 340 4.55 -17.75 3.45
CA ILE A 340 4.76 -16.92 2.25
C ILE A 340 6.25 -16.84 1.92
N VAL A 341 7.11 -16.61 2.90
CA VAL A 341 8.57 -16.60 2.70
C VAL A 341 9.05 -17.94 2.14
N ARG A 342 8.65 -19.08 2.74
CA ARG A 342 9.04 -20.41 2.25
C ARG A 342 8.56 -20.68 0.82
N ALA A 343 7.35 -20.22 0.46
CA ALA A 343 6.86 -20.30 -0.91
C ALA A 343 7.71 -19.44 -1.85
N THR A 344 8.07 -18.23 -1.43
CA THR A 344 8.91 -17.31 -2.21
C THR A 344 10.30 -17.88 -2.45
N GLU A 345 10.92 -18.49 -1.45
CA GLU A 345 12.22 -19.17 -1.56
C GLU A 345 12.16 -20.37 -2.53
N LYS A 346 11.00 -20.98 -2.68
CA LYS A 346 10.74 -22.05 -3.68
C LYS A 346 10.38 -21.50 -5.07
N GLY A 347 10.41 -20.19 -5.29
CA GLY A 347 10.18 -19.53 -6.57
C GLY A 347 8.76 -18.99 -6.82
N ALA A 348 7.90 -18.98 -5.82
CA ALA A 348 6.62 -18.30 -5.93
C ALA A 348 6.82 -16.77 -5.94
N PHE A 349 5.94 -16.05 -6.64
CA PHE A 349 5.87 -14.61 -6.54
C PHE A 349 4.87 -14.20 -5.45
N SER A 350 5.32 -13.41 -4.49
CA SER A 350 4.51 -12.94 -3.37
C SER A 350 4.39 -11.41 -3.36
N LEU A 351 3.14 -10.93 -3.40
CA LEU A 351 2.77 -9.54 -3.28
C LEU A 351 2.09 -9.31 -1.93
N ILE A 352 2.71 -8.46 -1.12
CA ILE A 352 2.17 -8.05 0.18
C ILE A 352 1.61 -6.65 0.05
N GLY A 353 0.36 -6.44 0.42
CA GLY A 353 -0.25 -5.12 0.33
C GLY A 353 -1.36 -4.87 1.35
N GLY A 354 -1.69 -3.59 1.51
CA GLY A 354 -2.54 -3.11 2.58
C GLY A 354 -1.74 -2.76 3.83
N GLY A 355 -2.16 -1.70 4.53
CA GLY A 355 -1.40 -1.13 5.65
C GLY A 355 -1.04 -2.14 6.73
N ASP A 356 -2.00 -2.95 7.15
CA ASP A 356 -1.82 -3.91 8.25
C ASP A 356 -0.90 -5.08 7.85
N SER A 357 -1.00 -5.60 6.62
CA SER A 357 -0.09 -6.66 6.15
C SER A 357 1.34 -6.18 6.02
N VAL A 358 1.51 -4.94 5.51
CA VAL A 358 2.83 -4.29 5.41
C VAL A 358 3.42 -4.03 6.79
N ALA A 359 2.59 -3.57 7.74
CA ALA A 359 3.03 -3.42 9.13
C ALA A 359 3.45 -4.75 9.76
N ALA A 360 2.65 -5.81 9.54
CA ALA A 360 2.95 -7.14 10.07
C ALA A 360 4.25 -7.73 9.49
N ILE A 361 4.42 -7.70 8.17
CA ILE A 361 5.64 -8.26 7.54
C ILE A 361 6.92 -7.52 7.99
N ASN A 362 6.82 -6.20 8.18
CA ASN A 362 7.91 -5.39 8.71
C ASN A 362 8.18 -5.70 10.19
N GLN A 363 7.13 -5.80 11.03
CA GLN A 363 7.26 -6.15 12.45
C GLN A 363 7.96 -7.49 12.65
N PHE A 364 7.72 -8.45 11.77
CA PHE A 364 8.35 -9.77 11.81
C PHE A 364 9.74 -9.82 11.15
N GLY A 365 10.22 -8.72 10.57
CA GLY A 365 11.53 -8.66 9.90
C GLY A 365 11.62 -9.54 8.64
N LEU A 366 10.52 -9.71 7.91
CA LEU A 366 10.42 -10.62 6.77
C LEU A 366 10.22 -9.90 5.43
N ALA A 367 10.18 -8.57 5.42
CA ALA A 367 9.89 -7.78 4.22
C ALA A 367 10.88 -8.04 3.06
N ASP A 368 12.16 -8.23 3.37
CA ASP A 368 13.21 -8.50 2.37
C ASP A 368 13.20 -9.95 1.82
N LYS A 369 12.33 -10.82 2.38
CA LYS A 369 12.23 -12.24 2.03
C LYS A 369 11.01 -12.58 1.16
N VAL A 370 10.24 -11.57 0.79
CA VAL A 370 9.10 -11.68 -0.12
C VAL A 370 9.39 -10.97 -1.43
N SER A 371 8.62 -11.26 -2.49
CA SER A 371 8.94 -10.71 -3.81
C SER A 371 8.66 -9.22 -3.92
N TYR A 372 7.57 -8.74 -3.34
CA TYR A 372 7.21 -7.33 -3.37
C TYR A 372 6.33 -6.92 -2.18
N VAL A 373 6.69 -5.81 -1.54
CA VAL A 373 5.90 -5.15 -0.51
C VAL A 373 5.40 -3.82 -1.06
N SER A 374 4.09 -3.70 -1.27
CA SER A 374 3.48 -2.52 -1.87
C SER A 374 3.45 -1.33 -0.91
N THR A 375 3.78 -0.18 -1.43
CA THR A 375 3.63 1.11 -0.74
C THR A 375 2.26 1.75 -0.98
N GLY A 376 1.44 1.13 -1.86
CA GLY A 376 0.22 1.71 -2.41
C GLY A 376 -0.96 1.82 -1.44
N GLY A 377 -1.01 0.98 -0.39
CA GLY A 377 -2.12 1.00 0.55
C GLY A 377 -3.49 0.91 -0.15
N GLY A 378 -4.33 1.94 -0.01
CA GLY A 378 -5.65 2.00 -0.66
C GLY A 378 -5.60 2.01 -2.18
N ALA A 379 -4.60 2.65 -2.79
CA ALA A 379 -4.46 2.66 -4.24
C ALA A 379 -4.24 1.26 -4.82
N MET A 380 -3.46 0.42 -4.13
CA MET A 380 -3.27 -0.97 -4.55
C MET A 380 -4.61 -1.74 -4.50
N LEU A 381 -5.41 -1.53 -3.46
CA LEU A 381 -6.71 -2.19 -3.32
C LEU A 381 -7.66 -1.79 -4.46
N GLU A 382 -7.80 -0.50 -4.73
CA GLU A 382 -8.63 -0.01 -5.84
C GLU A 382 -8.15 -0.54 -7.21
N TYR A 383 -6.82 -0.65 -7.40
CA TYR A 383 -6.27 -1.23 -8.62
C TYR A 383 -6.57 -2.73 -8.73
N LEU A 384 -6.49 -3.49 -7.62
CA LEU A 384 -6.91 -4.90 -7.55
C LEU A 384 -8.42 -5.08 -7.82
N GLU A 385 -9.25 -4.13 -7.43
CA GLU A 385 -10.68 -4.07 -7.74
C GLU A 385 -10.97 -3.79 -9.20
N GLY A 386 -9.94 -3.47 -10.00
CA GLY A 386 -10.05 -3.17 -11.42
C GLY A 386 -10.42 -1.71 -11.72
N ILE A 387 -10.30 -0.83 -10.74
CA ILE A 387 -10.52 0.60 -10.92
C ILE A 387 -9.32 1.22 -11.64
N GLU A 388 -9.58 1.94 -12.74
CA GLU A 388 -8.53 2.69 -13.43
C GLU A 388 -8.12 3.89 -12.57
N LEU A 389 -6.90 3.85 -12.02
CA LEU A 389 -6.42 4.90 -11.12
C LEU A 389 -6.13 6.20 -11.91
N PRO A 390 -6.66 7.37 -11.48
CA PRO A 390 -6.49 8.63 -12.19
C PRO A 390 -5.02 9.01 -12.47
N GLY A 391 -4.13 8.79 -11.48
CA GLY A 391 -2.70 9.09 -11.63
C GLY A 391 -1.97 8.18 -12.63
N ILE A 392 -2.47 6.95 -12.84
CA ILE A 392 -1.95 6.04 -13.87
C ILE A 392 -2.51 6.43 -15.24
N LYS A 393 -3.82 6.67 -15.31
CA LYS A 393 -4.49 7.11 -16.53
C LYS A 393 -3.84 8.37 -17.11
N ALA A 394 -3.58 9.36 -16.28
CA ALA A 394 -2.99 10.65 -16.69
C ALA A 394 -1.61 10.51 -17.36
N ILE A 395 -0.84 9.48 -17.03
CA ILE A 395 0.44 9.20 -17.69
C ILE A 395 0.22 8.42 -18.99
N ARG A 396 -0.75 7.51 -19.03
CA ARG A 396 -1.02 6.65 -20.20
C ARG A 396 -1.78 7.35 -21.33
N SER A 397 -2.47 8.45 -21.03
CA SER A 397 -3.30 9.23 -21.98
C SER A 397 -2.50 10.11 -22.96
#